data_de5618734b37cd38689f6edd9c084942
#
_entry.id   de5618734b37cd38689f6edd9c084942
#
_cell.length_a   1.000
_cell.length_b   1.000
_cell.length_c   1.000
_cell.angle_alpha   90.00
_cell.angle_beta   90.00
_cell.angle_gamma   90.00
#
_symmetry.space_group_name_H-M   'P 1'
#
loop_
_entity.id
_entity.type
_entity.pdbx_description
1 polymer ?
#
loop_
_entity_poly.entity_id
_entity_poly.type
_entity_poly.pdbx_seq_one_letter_code
_entity_poly.pdbx_strand_id
1 'polypeptide(L)'
;MKKRKISFSPPDISELEIAEVAEALRSGWITTGPRTKTLECRLAAYIETGKTDIDCSSKEAIAKYGQKVVCLNSATAAEELNLRILGVGPGDEVIVPAYSYTASASAAIHCGATVVFVDIQKGGDTRTHCPEMDYDAMEKAITHRTKAIVTVDL
;
A
#
# COMPACT_ATOMS: atom_id res chain seq x y z
N MET A 1 7.77 40.45 4.63
CA MET A 1 7.35 39.29 3.81
C MET A 1 6.51 38.37 4.69
N LYS A 2 5.26 38.01 4.25
CA LYS A 2 4.47 36.99 4.97
C LYS A 2 5.18 35.63 4.81
N LYS A 3 5.50 34.96 5.92
CA LYS A 3 6.06 33.59 5.90
C LYS A 3 5.04 32.66 5.26
N ARG A 4 5.40 32.01 4.15
CA ARG A 4 4.58 30.97 3.52
C ARG A 4 4.63 29.72 4.40
N LYS A 5 3.48 29.26 4.88
CA LYS A 5 3.36 27.98 5.58
C LYS A 5 3.19 26.90 4.52
N ILE A 6 4.13 25.97 4.45
CA ILE A 6 4.04 24.78 3.60
C ILE A 6 3.61 23.63 4.51
N SER A 7 2.46 23.04 4.22
CA SER A 7 1.98 21.87 4.95
C SER A 7 2.55 20.61 4.31
N PHE A 8 2.92 19.64 5.13
CA PHE A 8 3.38 18.34 4.67
C PHE A 8 2.16 17.48 4.38
N SER A 9 1.93 17.18 3.07
CA SER A 9 0.89 16.26 2.58
C SER A 9 -0.45 16.35 3.36
N PRO A 10 -1.13 17.51 3.38
CA PRO A 10 -2.40 17.61 4.07
C PRO A 10 -3.45 16.72 3.39
N PRO A 11 -4.35 16.07 4.17
CA PRO A 11 -5.43 15.29 3.59
C PRO A 11 -6.38 16.20 2.80
N ASP A 12 -6.88 15.71 1.67
CA ASP A 12 -7.97 16.33 0.92
C ASP A 12 -9.29 15.71 1.40
N ILE A 13 -10.00 16.45 2.24
CA ILE A 13 -11.27 16.02 2.85
C ILE A 13 -12.35 17.02 2.49
N SER A 14 -13.38 16.55 1.81
CA SER A 14 -14.57 17.31 1.44
C SER A 14 -15.77 16.95 2.33
N GLU A 15 -16.90 17.60 2.07
CA GLU A 15 -18.16 17.25 2.74
C GLU A 15 -18.65 15.82 2.41
N LEU A 16 -18.15 15.21 1.32
CA LEU A 16 -18.52 13.83 0.96
C LEU A 16 -17.92 12.83 1.94
N GLU A 17 -16.64 12.97 2.27
CA GLU A 17 -15.96 12.12 3.25
C GLU A 17 -16.56 12.30 4.64
N ILE A 18 -16.87 13.54 5.02
CA ILE A 18 -17.49 13.85 6.33
C ILE A 18 -18.87 13.21 6.41
N ALA A 19 -19.70 13.34 5.37
CA ALA A 19 -21.03 12.75 5.31
C ALA A 19 -20.99 11.22 5.40
N GLU A 20 -20.07 10.58 4.67
CA GLU A 20 -19.91 9.12 4.67
C GLU A 20 -19.51 8.59 6.04
N VAL A 21 -18.57 9.26 6.72
CA VAL A 21 -18.16 8.91 8.09
C VAL A 21 -19.32 9.12 9.08
N ALA A 22 -20.02 10.24 8.98
CA ALA A 22 -21.17 10.53 9.85
C ALA A 22 -22.28 9.49 9.71
N GLU A 23 -22.54 9.04 8.48
CA GLU A 23 -23.54 8.02 8.21
C GLU A 23 -23.09 6.63 8.71
N ALA A 24 -21.81 6.29 8.58
CA ALA A 24 -21.25 5.08 9.17
C ALA A 24 -21.50 5.04 10.69
N LEU A 25 -21.23 6.15 11.38
CA LEU A 25 -21.47 6.27 12.83
C LEU A 25 -22.98 6.15 13.17
N ARG A 26 -23.85 6.81 12.42
CA ARG A 26 -25.32 6.74 12.63
C ARG A 26 -25.87 5.34 12.41
N SER A 27 -25.29 4.56 11.51
CA SER A 27 -25.68 3.18 11.27
C SER A 27 -25.43 2.25 12.46
N GLY A 28 -24.59 2.65 13.43
CA GLY A 28 -24.13 1.82 14.52
C GLY A 28 -23.15 0.71 14.13
N TRP A 29 -22.81 0.59 12.85
CA TRP A 29 -21.86 -0.42 12.37
C TRP A 29 -20.49 0.21 12.14
N ILE A 30 -19.63 0.13 13.16
CA ILE A 30 -18.31 0.76 13.18
C ILE A 30 -17.13 -0.22 13.07
N THR A 31 -17.41 -1.46 12.71
CA THR A 31 -16.40 -2.50 12.45
C THR A 31 -16.44 -2.94 10.98
N THR A 32 -15.61 -3.92 10.61
CA THR A 32 -15.66 -4.54 9.28
C THR A 32 -17.10 -5.00 8.97
N GLY A 33 -17.65 -4.52 7.87
CA GLY A 33 -19.06 -4.76 7.55
C GLY A 33 -19.42 -4.43 6.10
N PRO A 34 -20.68 -4.04 5.83
CA PRO A 34 -21.17 -3.81 4.47
C PRO A 34 -20.37 -2.78 3.68
N ARG A 35 -19.94 -1.66 4.32
CA ARG A 35 -19.15 -0.60 3.68
C ARG A 35 -17.78 -1.13 3.22
N THR A 36 -17.10 -1.89 4.08
CA THR A 36 -15.82 -2.53 3.73
C THR A 36 -15.99 -3.48 2.56
N LYS A 37 -17.01 -4.34 2.58
CA LYS A 37 -17.30 -5.27 1.48
C LYS A 37 -17.60 -4.56 0.17
N THR A 38 -18.33 -3.45 0.23
CA THR A 38 -18.58 -2.61 -0.95
C THR A 38 -17.30 -2.00 -1.50
N LEU A 39 -16.42 -1.50 -0.62
CA LEU A 39 -15.12 -0.95 -1.01
C LEU A 39 -14.24 -2.03 -1.66
N GLU A 40 -14.12 -3.20 -1.04
CA GLU A 40 -13.37 -4.35 -1.56
C GLU A 40 -13.86 -4.75 -2.96
N CYS A 41 -15.17 -4.84 -3.14
CA CYS A 41 -15.80 -5.14 -4.43
C CYS A 41 -15.50 -4.06 -5.48
N ARG A 42 -15.66 -2.77 -5.13
CA ARG A 42 -15.37 -1.64 -6.05
C ARG A 42 -13.91 -1.57 -6.45
N LEU A 43 -12.99 -1.76 -5.50
CA LEU A 43 -11.55 -1.79 -5.79
C LEU A 43 -11.20 -2.95 -6.71
N ALA A 44 -11.70 -4.15 -6.45
CA ALA A 44 -11.47 -5.30 -7.31
C ALA A 44 -12.02 -5.10 -8.73
N ALA A 45 -13.22 -4.53 -8.84
CA ALA A 45 -13.83 -4.21 -10.13
C ALA A 45 -13.01 -3.15 -10.89
N TYR A 46 -12.55 -2.11 -10.21
CA TYR A 46 -11.71 -1.07 -10.79
C TYR A 46 -10.38 -1.61 -11.29
N ILE A 47 -9.69 -2.41 -10.48
CA ILE A 47 -8.40 -3.03 -10.87
C ILE A 47 -8.56 -3.92 -12.11
N GLU A 48 -9.68 -4.66 -12.20
CA GLU A 48 -9.89 -5.57 -13.34
C GLU A 48 -10.39 -4.86 -14.61
N THR A 49 -11.16 -3.79 -14.47
CA THR A 49 -11.90 -3.20 -15.61
C THR A 49 -11.58 -1.74 -15.91
N GLY A 50 -10.93 -1.02 -14.99
CA GLY A 50 -10.75 0.44 -15.03
C GLY A 50 -12.04 1.25 -14.82
N LYS A 51 -13.16 0.60 -14.47
CA LYS A 51 -14.46 1.24 -14.32
C LYS A 51 -14.81 1.50 -12.85
N THR A 52 -15.41 2.66 -12.57
CA THR A 52 -15.84 3.09 -11.24
C THR A 52 -17.36 2.97 -11.02
N ASP A 53 -18.12 2.72 -12.07
CA ASP A 53 -19.60 2.72 -12.11
C ASP A 53 -20.23 1.33 -11.94
N ILE A 54 -19.44 0.33 -11.56
CA ILE A 54 -19.95 -1.03 -11.33
C ILE A 54 -20.77 -1.04 -10.04
N ASP A 55 -22.03 -1.49 -10.15
CA ASP A 55 -22.93 -1.66 -8.99
C ASP A 55 -22.49 -2.86 -8.14
N CYS A 56 -21.71 -2.57 -7.09
CA CYS A 56 -21.24 -3.56 -6.12
C CYS A 56 -22.28 -3.93 -5.04
N SER A 57 -23.55 -3.53 -5.21
CA SER A 57 -24.67 -4.07 -4.42
C SER A 57 -25.32 -5.28 -5.08
N SER A 58 -25.07 -5.50 -6.37
CA SER A 58 -25.62 -6.63 -7.10
C SER A 58 -24.95 -7.96 -6.71
N LYS A 59 -25.73 -9.05 -6.70
CA LYS A 59 -25.23 -10.39 -6.38
C LYS A 59 -24.15 -10.85 -7.36
N GLU A 60 -24.30 -10.48 -8.62
CA GLU A 60 -23.38 -10.81 -9.72
C GLU A 60 -22.01 -10.15 -9.51
N ALA A 61 -21.99 -8.86 -9.16
CA ALA A 61 -20.74 -8.14 -8.89
C ALA A 61 -20.07 -8.68 -7.62
N ILE A 62 -20.82 -8.93 -6.56
CA ILE A 62 -20.30 -9.52 -5.32
C ILE A 62 -19.70 -10.91 -5.58
N ALA A 63 -20.37 -11.75 -6.36
CA ALA A 63 -19.87 -13.07 -6.71
C ALA A 63 -18.59 -13.00 -7.54
N LYS A 64 -18.49 -12.01 -8.44
CA LYS A 64 -17.34 -11.85 -9.33
C LYS A 64 -16.13 -11.18 -8.65
N TYR A 65 -16.34 -10.18 -7.83
CA TYR A 65 -15.29 -9.29 -7.32
C TYR A 65 -15.08 -9.37 -5.79
N GLY A 66 -16.10 -9.74 -5.03
CA GLY A 66 -16.16 -9.53 -3.57
C GLY A 66 -15.14 -10.28 -2.71
N GLN A 67 -14.31 -11.17 -3.31
CA GLN A 67 -13.26 -11.91 -2.59
C GLN A 67 -11.86 -11.70 -3.17
N LYS A 68 -11.69 -10.75 -4.09
CA LYS A 68 -10.42 -10.51 -4.78
C LYS A 68 -9.54 -9.47 -4.09
N VAL A 69 -10.12 -8.64 -3.25
CA VAL A 69 -9.45 -7.60 -2.47
C VAL A 69 -9.86 -7.74 -1.01
N VAL A 70 -8.91 -7.54 -0.11
CA VAL A 70 -9.13 -7.53 1.34
C VAL A 70 -8.59 -6.22 1.90
N CYS A 71 -9.46 -5.47 2.58
CA CYS A 71 -9.06 -4.26 3.28
C CYS A 71 -8.48 -4.59 4.66
N LEU A 72 -7.35 -3.99 4.97
CA LEU A 72 -6.70 -4.07 6.26
C LEU A 72 -6.66 -2.69 6.95
N ASN A 73 -6.26 -2.66 8.21
CA ASN A 73 -6.24 -1.44 9.02
C ASN A 73 -5.08 -0.48 8.65
N SER A 74 -4.09 -0.95 7.90
CA SER A 74 -2.96 -0.14 7.45
C SER A 74 -2.23 -0.78 6.27
N ALA A 75 -1.52 0.05 5.48
CA ALA A 75 -0.60 -0.44 4.44
C ALA A 75 0.51 -1.31 5.03
N THR A 76 1.04 -0.97 6.21
CA THR A 76 2.05 -1.79 6.92
C THR A 76 1.55 -3.21 7.18
N ALA A 77 0.29 -3.36 7.62
CA ALA A 77 -0.30 -4.68 7.82
C ALA A 77 -0.47 -5.44 6.50
N ALA A 78 -0.75 -4.74 5.40
CA ALA A 78 -0.84 -5.35 4.08
C ALA A 78 0.52 -5.80 3.57
N GLU A 79 1.57 -5.01 3.75
CA GLU A 79 2.95 -5.39 3.42
C GLU A 79 3.38 -6.64 4.21
N GLU A 80 3.18 -6.65 5.52
CA GLU A 80 3.50 -7.80 6.37
C GLU A 80 2.71 -9.05 5.94
N LEU A 81 1.41 -8.92 5.68
CA LEU A 81 0.58 -10.04 5.23
C LEU A 81 1.08 -10.60 3.90
N ASN A 82 1.42 -9.74 2.93
CA ASN A 82 1.95 -10.17 1.65
C ASN A 82 3.28 -10.93 1.80
N LEU A 83 4.20 -10.44 2.62
CA LEU A 83 5.45 -11.13 2.89
C LEU A 83 5.23 -12.50 3.55
N ARG A 84 4.27 -12.61 4.49
CA ARG A 84 3.89 -13.88 5.11
C ARG A 84 3.27 -14.86 4.11
N ILE A 85 2.41 -14.38 3.19
CA ILE A 85 1.83 -15.21 2.12
C ILE A 85 2.91 -15.74 1.18
N LEU A 86 3.95 -14.93 0.89
CA LEU A 86 5.13 -15.35 0.12
C LEU A 86 6.03 -16.32 0.87
N GLY A 87 5.75 -16.59 2.15
CA GLY A 87 6.53 -17.49 2.99
C GLY A 87 7.86 -16.89 3.44
N VAL A 88 7.95 -15.56 3.53
CA VAL A 88 9.13 -14.86 4.07
C VAL A 88 9.25 -15.13 5.56
N GLY A 89 10.46 -15.48 6.01
CA GLY A 89 10.74 -15.84 7.40
C GLY A 89 12.21 -15.76 7.79
N PRO A 90 12.57 -16.30 8.96
CA PRO A 90 13.95 -16.34 9.43
C PRO A 90 14.89 -17.02 8.43
N GLY A 91 16.00 -16.37 8.12
CA GLY A 91 16.98 -16.83 7.15
C GLY A 91 16.82 -16.25 5.74
N ASP A 92 15.63 -15.72 5.42
CA ASP A 92 15.38 -15.02 4.16
C ASP A 92 15.87 -13.57 4.19
N GLU A 93 16.10 -13.01 3.02
CA GLU A 93 16.42 -11.62 2.80
C GLU A 93 15.29 -10.92 2.03
N VAL A 94 14.98 -9.68 2.44
CA VAL A 94 14.04 -8.80 1.73
C VAL A 94 14.78 -7.52 1.36
N ILE A 95 14.84 -7.22 0.07
CA ILE A 95 15.44 -5.98 -0.44
C ILE A 95 14.40 -4.87 -0.33
N VAL A 96 14.80 -3.72 0.23
CA VAL A 96 13.95 -2.54 0.40
C VAL A 96 14.70 -1.26 0.03
N PRO A 97 14.02 -0.20 -0.46
CA PRO A 97 14.68 1.08 -0.72
C PRO A 97 15.07 1.74 0.61
N ALA A 98 16.26 2.35 0.64
CA ALA A 98 16.72 3.12 1.80
C ALA A 98 15.92 4.42 2.00
N TYR A 99 15.34 4.97 0.94
CA TYR A 99 14.48 6.15 0.97
C TYR A 99 13.00 5.73 0.89
N SER A 100 12.41 5.48 2.04
CA SER A 100 11.01 5.09 2.18
C SER A 100 10.55 5.31 3.62
N TYR A 101 9.26 5.14 3.85
CA TYR A 101 8.72 5.05 5.20
C TYR A 101 9.21 3.76 5.88
N THR A 102 9.39 3.81 7.19
CA THR A 102 9.93 2.68 7.97
C THR A 102 9.15 1.37 7.83
N ALA A 103 7.87 1.44 7.43
CA ALA A 103 7.02 0.28 7.24
C ALA A 103 7.61 -0.72 6.25
N SER A 104 8.19 -0.25 5.14
CA SER A 104 8.79 -1.12 4.10
C SER A 104 9.87 -2.06 4.66
N ALA A 105 10.63 -1.59 5.65
CA ALA A 105 11.63 -2.41 6.33
C ALA A 105 11.04 -3.19 7.51
N SER A 106 10.18 -2.56 8.33
CA SER A 106 9.66 -3.18 9.54
C SER A 106 8.74 -4.37 9.25
N ALA A 107 8.00 -4.34 8.13
CA ALA A 107 7.20 -5.48 7.69
C ALA A 107 8.04 -6.75 7.50
N ALA A 108 9.23 -6.62 6.89
CA ALA A 108 10.16 -7.74 6.72
C ALA A 108 10.75 -8.21 8.07
N ILE A 109 11.08 -7.27 8.96
CA ILE A 109 11.59 -7.59 10.31
C ILE A 109 10.53 -8.34 11.13
N HIS A 110 9.26 -7.94 11.03
CA HIS A 110 8.15 -8.62 11.71
C HIS A 110 7.95 -10.06 11.21
N CYS A 111 8.34 -10.34 9.96
CA CYS A 111 8.38 -11.71 9.43
C CYS A 111 9.60 -12.51 9.88
N GLY A 112 10.58 -11.87 10.53
CA GLY A 112 11.84 -12.50 10.96
C GLY A 112 12.92 -12.51 9.88
N ALA A 113 12.73 -11.84 8.76
CA ALA A 113 13.69 -11.76 7.67
C ALA A 113 14.78 -10.71 7.93
N THR A 114 15.88 -10.84 7.19
CA THR A 114 16.95 -9.84 7.15
C THR A 114 16.60 -8.78 6.08
N VAL A 115 16.65 -7.51 6.46
CA VAL A 115 16.47 -6.39 5.52
C VAL A 115 17.79 -6.07 4.83
N VAL A 116 17.73 -5.98 3.50
CA VAL A 116 18.85 -5.52 2.66
C VAL A 116 18.46 -4.18 2.05
N PHE A 117 19.11 -3.10 2.50
CA PHE A 117 18.84 -1.76 1.99
C PHE A 117 19.56 -1.51 0.67
N VAL A 118 18.84 -0.92 -0.27
CA VAL A 118 19.35 -0.42 -1.53
C VAL A 118 19.10 1.08 -1.63
N ASP A 119 20.13 1.84 -2.01
CA ASP A 119 20.07 3.29 -2.16
C ASP A 119 19.19 3.70 -3.35
N ILE A 120 18.86 4.97 -3.43
CA ILE A 120 18.16 5.55 -4.57
C ILE A 120 19.14 5.83 -5.71
N GLN A 121 18.60 5.97 -6.92
CA GLN A 121 19.38 6.35 -8.09
C GLN A 121 20.14 7.66 -7.87
N LYS A 122 21.44 7.66 -8.20
CA LYS A 122 22.33 8.83 -8.10
C LYS A 122 22.36 9.57 -9.44
N GLY A 123 21.98 10.83 -9.40
CA GLY A 123 22.10 11.72 -10.56
C GLY A 123 20.75 11.97 -11.25
N GLY A 124 20.67 13.13 -11.86
CA GLY A 124 19.49 13.67 -12.50
C GLY A 124 19.06 15.00 -11.90
N ASP A 125 18.21 15.72 -12.60
CA ASP A 125 17.60 16.95 -12.08
C ASP A 125 16.60 16.55 -10.99
N THR A 126 16.91 16.88 -9.73
CA THR A 126 16.03 16.60 -8.57
C THR A 126 14.62 17.19 -8.69
N ARG A 127 14.36 18.02 -9.70
CA ARG A 127 13.04 18.57 -10.03
C ARG A 127 12.21 17.63 -10.93
N THR A 128 12.86 16.65 -11.56
CA THR A 128 12.24 15.76 -12.55
C THR A 128 12.39 14.29 -12.22
N HIS A 129 13.20 13.94 -11.22
CA HIS A 129 13.41 12.55 -10.81
C HIS A 129 12.76 12.28 -9.46
N CYS A 130 11.87 11.29 -9.43
CA CYS A 130 11.48 10.64 -8.20
C CYS A 130 12.68 9.90 -7.60
N PRO A 131 12.81 9.84 -6.28
CA PRO A 131 13.87 9.09 -5.60
C PRO A 131 13.60 7.57 -5.65
N GLU A 132 13.58 7.02 -6.86
CA GLU A 132 13.40 5.60 -7.10
C GLU A 132 14.62 4.78 -6.66
N MET A 133 14.39 3.50 -6.36
CA MET A 133 15.45 2.56 -6.05
C MET A 133 16.47 2.45 -7.19
N ASP A 134 17.75 2.35 -6.86
CA ASP A 134 18.80 2.04 -7.82
C ASP A 134 18.69 0.56 -8.23
N TYR A 135 18.15 0.31 -9.43
CA TYR A 135 17.89 -1.04 -9.94
C TYR A 135 19.17 -1.83 -10.20
N ASP A 136 20.28 -1.17 -10.58
CA ASP A 136 21.57 -1.84 -10.77
C ASP A 136 22.17 -2.27 -9.42
N ALA A 137 21.99 -1.46 -8.39
CA ALA A 137 22.40 -1.80 -7.03
C ALA A 137 21.49 -2.89 -6.45
N MET A 138 20.19 -2.84 -6.73
CA MET A 138 19.23 -3.87 -6.33
C MET A 138 19.60 -5.23 -6.93
N GLU A 139 19.89 -5.30 -8.24
CA GLU A 139 20.29 -6.53 -8.91
C GLU A 139 21.53 -7.15 -8.27
N LYS A 140 22.54 -6.31 -7.95
CA LYS A 140 23.77 -6.75 -7.27
C LYS A 140 23.54 -7.21 -5.84
N ALA A 141 22.47 -6.74 -5.18
CA ALA A 141 22.11 -7.12 -3.82
C ALA A 141 21.36 -8.46 -3.74
N ILE A 142 20.93 -9.02 -4.88
CA ILE A 142 20.21 -10.30 -4.91
C ILE A 142 21.18 -11.43 -4.56
N THR A 143 20.76 -12.24 -3.58
CA THR A 143 21.46 -13.47 -3.15
C THR A 143 20.55 -14.68 -3.24
N HIS A 144 21.06 -15.86 -2.96
CA HIS A 144 20.25 -17.07 -2.87
C HIS A 144 19.23 -17.04 -1.72
N ARG A 145 19.34 -16.10 -0.77
CA ARG A 145 18.42 -15.88 0.33
C ARG A 145 17.36 -14.83 0.02
N THR A 146 17.52 -14.05 -1.05
CA THR A 146 16.55 -13.02 -1.42
C THR A 146 15.21 -13.68 -1.76
N LYS A 147 14.20 -13.39 -0.95
CA LYS A 147 12.85 -13.95 -1.07
C LYS A 147 11.85 -12.97 -1.66
N ALA A 148 12.02 -11.68 -1.38
CA ALA A 148 11.15 -10.63 -1.86
C ALA A 148 11.91 -9.31 -2.05
N ILE A 149 11.33 -8.44 -2.87
CA ILE A 149 11.76 -7.06 -3.09
C ILE A 149 10.54 -6.19 -2.86
N VAL A 150 10.67 -5.18 -2.00
CA VAL A 150 9.65 -4.15 -1.80
C VAL A 150 10.04 -2.94 -2.63
N THR A 151 9.19 -2.53 -3.54
CA THR A 151 9.35 -1.30 -4.32
C THR A 151 8.44 -0.22 -3.77
N VAL A 152 8.83 1.04 -3.88
CA VAL A 152 8.05 2.19 -3.42
C VAL A 152 8.03 3.24 -4.53
N ASP A 153 6.83 3.58 -4.98
CA ASP A 153 6.56 4.67 -5.91
C ASP A 153 6.31 5.96 -5.11
N LEU A 154 7.07 7.03 -5.39
CA LEU A 154 7.06 8.30 -4.67
C LEU A 154 6.63 9.46 -5.56
#